data_71089b5a6e6ad19ba90683759d05b53c
#
_entry.id   71089b5a6e6ad19ba90683759d05b53c
#
_cell.length_a   1.000
_cell.length_b   1.000
_cell.length_c   1.000
_cell.angle_alpha   90.00
_cell.angle_beta   90.00
_cell.angle_gamma   90.00
#
_symmetry.space_group_name_H-M   'P 1'
#
loop_
_entity.id
_entity.type
_entity.pdbx_description
1 polymer ?
#
loop_
_entity_poly.entity_id
_entity_poly.type
_entity_poly.pdbx_seq_one_letter_code
_entity_poly.pdbx_strand_id
1 'polypeptide(L)'
;ISANVLNMTAMTITTKYQRAQLRINLDNELTKWLTLSTKINASRTHSHNGGIDIMNFLNYSPTMEMKDPVTGVYNMDPYNSVNGNPYGARVANYGDSYVYALNTNMDLTFKIMKGLTLSVQGAANYSHVPSYSFTSSLAKPGQLSGMENASRMNLFWQNTNNVTYNTSFGDHHLTATAVFEVVPKAEI
;
A
#
# COMPACT_ATOMS: atom_id res chain seq x y z
N ILE A 1 12.85 -15.23 -8.45
CA ILE A 1 13.01 -13.83 -8.08
C ILE A 1 12.44 -12.98 -9.20
N SER A 2 11.62 -11.98 -8.89
CA SER A 2 11.10 -11.02 -9.86
C SER A 2 11.13 -9.60 -9.29
N ALA A 3 11.44 -8.63 -10.14
CA ALA A 3 11.38 -7.21 -9.81
C ALA A 3 10.47 -6.49 -10.81
N ASN A 4 9.70 -5.55 -10.33
CA ASN A 4 8.82 -4.72 -11.15
C ASN A 4 8.94 -3.26 -10.73
N VAL A 5 8.98 -2.35 -11.73
CA VAL A 5 8.94 -0.91 -11.52
C VAL A 5 7.84 -0.34 -12.41
N LEU A 6 6.93 0.42 -11.81
CA LEU A 6 5.84 1.09 -12.49
C LEU A 6 5.93 2.59 -12.21
N ASN A 7 5.89 3.39 -13.27
CA ASN A 7 5.79 4.84 -13.21
C ASN A 7 4.57 5.26 -14.02
N MET A 8 3.68 6.00 -13.41
CA MET A 8 2.47 6.52 -14.05
C MET A 8 2.34 8.01 -13.78
N THR A 9 1.95 8.75 -14.80
CA THR A 9 1.53 10.15 -14.67
C THR A 9 0.04 10.18 -15.03
N ALA A 10 -0.76 10.78 -14.17
CA ALA A 10 -2.19 10.90 -14.43
C ALA A 10 -2.47 12.00 -15.46
N MET A 11 -3.67 12.00 -16.03
CA MET A 11 -4.15 13.07 -16.92
C MET A 11 -4.25 14.42 -16.20
N THR A 12 -4.39 14.37 -14.87
CA THR A 12 -4.43 15.57 -14.04
C THR A 12 -3.02 16.06 -13.74
N ILE A 13 -2.79 17.36 -13.93
CA ILE A 13 -1.50 17.99 -13.64
C ILE A 13 -1.00 17.64 -12.23
N THR A 14 0.31 17.49 -12.07
CA THR A 14 1.00 17.21 -10.81
C THR A 14 0.68 15.86 -10.13
N THR A 15 -0.12 14.99 -10.74
CA THR A 15 -0.38 13.66 -10.16
C THR A 15 0.57 12.62 -10.71
N LYS A 16 1.32 11.95 -9.82
CA LYS A 16 2.29 10.90 -10.18
C LYS A 16 2.11 9.71 -9.25
N TYR A 17 2.30 8.53 -9.79
CA TYR A 17 2.32 7.28 -9.07
C TYR A 17 3.54 6.46 -9.47
N GLN A 18 4.30 6.03 -8.48
CA GLN A 18 5.49 5.20 -8.67
C GLN A 18 5.43 3.99 -7.75
N ARG A 19 5.74 2.82 -8.27
CA ARG A 19 5.80 1.59 -7.48
C ARG A 19 7.03 0.79 -7.89
N ALA A 20 7.82 0.41 -6.91
CA ALA A 20 8.86 -0.60 -7.04
C ALA A 20 8.48 -1.81 -6.19
N GLN A 21 8.63 -3.02 -6.74
CA GLN A 21 8.28 -4.27 -6.07
C GLN A 21 9.35 -5.31 -6.35
N LEU A 22 9.76 -6.02 -5.30
CA LEU A 22 10.63 -7.18 -5.36
C LEU A 22 9.89 -8.39 -4.77
N ARG A 23 9.89 -9.50 -5.50
CA ARG A 23 9.34 -10.77 -5.04
C ARG A 23 10.39 -11.85 -5.11
N ILE A 24 10.52 -12.59 -4.03
CA ILE A 24 11.43 -13.73 -3.89
C ILE A 24 10.60 -14.93 -3.45
N ASN A 25 10.63 -16.00 -4.21
CA ASN A 25 10.06 -17.29 -3.84
C ASN A 25 11.19 -18.31 -3.91
N LEU A 26 11.41 -19.01 -2.81
CA LEU A 26 12.44 -20.03 -2.67
C LEU A 26 11.81 -21.26 -2.04
N ASP A 27 12.01 -22.40 -2.67
CA ASP A 27 11.68 -23.72 -2.14
C ASP A 27 12.98 -24.51 -2.05
N ASN A 28 13.37 -24.88 -0.82
CA ASN A 28 14.61 -25.57 -0.53
C ASN A 28 14.35 -26.88 0.20
N GLU A 29 14.79 -27.99 -0.35
CA GLU A 29 14.89 -29.25 0.36
C GLU A 29 16.18 -29.24 1.19
N LEU A 30 16.07 -28.86 2.47
CA LEU A 30 17.21 -28.81 3.40
C LEU A 30 17.74 -30.20 3.71
N THR A 31 16.82 -31.16 3.79
CA THR A 31 17.10 -32.59 3.96
C THR A 31 15.98 -33.40 3.30
N LYS A 32 16.14 -34.74 3.24
CA LYS A 32 15.08 -35.65 2.72
C LYS A 32 13.76 -35.57 3.50
N TRP A 33 13.81 -35.09 4.72
CA TRP A 33 12.66 -35.00 5.63
C TRP A 33 12.24 -33.56 5.98
N LEU A 34 13.02 -32.53 5.53
CA LEU A 34 12.73 -31.11 5.82
C LEU A 34 12.81 -30.27 4.55
N THR A 35 11.70 -29.59 4.26
CA THR A 35 11.58 -28.61 3.19
C THR A 35 11.28 -27.24 3.80
N LEU A 36 11.96 -26.19 3.33
CA LEU A 36 11.70 -24.79 3.64
C LEU A 36 11.19 -24.08 2.39
N SER A 37 9.98 -23.54 2.48
CA SER A 37 9.41 -22.63 1.48
C SER A 37 9.39 -21.23 2.01
N THR A 38 9.96 -20.28 1.28
CA THR A 38 10.02 -18.86 1.70
C THR A 38 9.49 -17.98 0.57
N LYS A 39 8.54 -17.11 0.90
CA LYS A 39 7.96 -16.12 -0.02
C LYS A 39 8.08 -14.75 0.62
N ILE A 40 8.81 -13.85 -0.04
CA ILE A 40 9.01 -12.48 0.39
C ILE A 40 8.53 -11.55 -0.72
N ASN A 41 7.71 -10.58 -0.36
CA ASN A 41 7.26 -9.53 -1.26
C ASN A 41 7.47 -8.18 -0.58
N ALA A 42 8.46 -7.42 -1.07
CA ALA A 42 8.75 -6.07 -0.62
C ALA A 42 8.30 -5.07 -1.68
N SER A 43 7.64 -4.01 -1.27
CA SER A 43 7.23 -2.95 -2.18
C SER A 43 7.36 -1.56 -1.56
N ARG A 44 7.69 -0.59 -2.41
CA ARG A 44 7.60 0.82 -2.12
C ARG A 44 6.71 1.48 -3.15
N THR A 45 5.66 2.15 -2.69
CA THR A 45 4.79 2.98 -3.52
C THR A 45 4.96 4.43 -3.10
N HIS A 46 5.01 5.34 -4.07
CA HIS A 46 4.97 6.78 -3.88
C HIS A 46 3.82 7.34 -4.71
N SER A 47 2.92 8.04 -4.07
CA SER A 47 1.81 8.77 -4.69
C SER A 47 1.98 10.25 -4.41
N HIS A 48 2.11 11.04 -5.46
CA HIS A 48 2.10 12.49 -5.38
C HIS A 48 0.76 12.99 -5.93
N ASN A 49 0.02 13.75 -5.12
CA ASN A 49 -1.29 14.26 -5.47
C ASN A 49 -1.47 15.68 -4.92
N GLY A 50 -1.69 16.65 -5.80
CA GLY A 50 -1.98 18.02 -5.39
C GLY A 50 -3.44 18.28 -4.95
N GLY A 51 -4.25 17.21 -4.73
CA GLY A 51 -5.66 17.35 -4.37
C GLY A 51 -6.49 18.02 -5.48
N ILE A 52 -7.31 17.28 -6.20
CA ILE A 52 -8.21 17.87 -7.18
C ILE A 52 -9.63 17.78 -6.66
N ASP A 53 -10.26 18.92 -6.62
CA ASP A 53 -11.70 18.99 -6.64
C ASP A 53 -12.14 19.39 -8.07
N ILE A 54 -12.56 18.39 -8.85
CA ILE A 54 -13.02 18.59 -10.22
C ILE A 54 -14.21 19.56 -10.25
N MET A 55 -15.06 19.55 -9.24
CA MET A 55 -16.21 20.45 -9.14
C MET A 55 -15.76 21.91 -9.04
N ASN A 56 -14.65 22.19 -8.38
CA ASN A 56 -14.10 23.55 -8.32
C ASN A 56 -13.63 24.04 -9.70
N PHE A 57 -13.07 23.14 -10.53
CA PHE A 57 -12.73 23.51 -11.90
C PHE A 57 -13.97 23.76 -12.78
N LEU A 58 -15.00 22.95 -12.62
CA LEU A 58 -16.26 23.11 -13.38
C LEU A 58 -17.04 24.34 -12.96
N ASN A 59 -16.93 24.74 -11.71
CA ASN A 59 -17.62 25.91 -11.16
C ASN A 59 -16.84 27.22 -11.35
N TYR A 60 -15.59 27.16 -11.84
CA TYR A 60 -14.80 28.36 -12.12
C TYR A 60 -15.23 28.98 -13.45
N SER A 61 -15.37 30.31 -13.47
CA SER A 61 -15.82 31.01 -14.68
C SER A 61 -14.87 30.78 -15.87
N PRO A 62 -15.36 30.25 -17.00
CA PRO A 62 -14.52 29.95 -18.15
C PRO A 62 -13.97 31.21 -18.85
N THR A 63 -14.53 32.39 -18.55
CA THR A 63 -14.10 33.67 -19.12
C THR A 63 -13.03 34.36 -18.29
N MET A 64 -12.68 33.82 -17.10
CA MET A 64 -11.65 34.40 -16.25
C MET A 64 -10.31 33.73 -16.49
N GLU A 65 -9.29 34.56 -16.64
CA GLU A 65 -7.91 34.09 -16.60
C GLU A 65 -7.58 33.54 -15.22
N MET A 66 -7.06 32.32 -15.15
CA MET A 66 -6.72 31.68 -13.87
C MET A 66 -5.54 32.35 -13.18
N LYS A 67 -4.66 33.02 -13.93
CA LYS A 67 -3.48 33.70 -13.42
C LYS A 67 -3.26 35.01 -14.20
N ASP A 68 -3.02 36.08 -13.48
CA ASP A 68 -2.65 37.36 -14.09
C ASP A 68 -1.29 37.22 -14.79
N PRO A 69 -1.19 37.51 -16.09
CA PRO A 69 0.03 37.31 -16.86
C PRO A 69 1.16 38.29 -16.50
N VAL A 70 0.84 39.42 -15.87
CA VAL A 70 1.79 40.47 -15.51
C VAL A 70 2.30 40.27 -14.08
N THR A 71 1.37 40.13 -13.14
CA THR A 71 1.70 40.03 -11.71
C THR A 71 1.96 38.60 -11.25
N GLY A 72 1.50 37.61 -12.01
CA GLY A 72 1.60 36.21 -11.66
C GLY A 72 0.67 35.78 -10.49
N VAL A 73 -0.25 36.65 -10.09
CA VAL A 73 -1.22 36.37 -9.02
C VAL A 73 -2.32 35.47 -9.56
N TYR A 74 -2.79 34.54 -8.75
CA TYR A 74 -3.93 33.70 -9.08
C TYR A 74 -5.25 34.48 -8.90
N ASN A 75 -6.01 34.61 -9.97
CA ASN A 75 -7.29 35.34 -9.92
C ASN A 75 -8.32 34.54 -9.15
N MET A 76 -9.14 35.27 -8.40
CA MET A 76 -10.27 34.70 -7.65
C MET A 76 -11.54 34.94 -8.41
N ASP A 77 -12.38 33.89 -8.53
CA ASP A 77 -13.72 34.06 -9.10
C ASP A 77 -14.59 34.85 -8.11
N PRO A 78 -15.05 36.05 -8.47
CA PRO A 78 -15.88 36.87 -7.59
C PRO A 78 -17.24 36.23 -7.27
N TYR A 79 -17.70 35.29 -8.11
CA TYR A 79 -18.94 34.56 -7.92
C TYR A 79 -18.77 33.26 -7.12
N ASN A 80 -17.53 32.77 -6.99
CA ASN A 80 -17.19 31.55 -6.27
C ASN A 80 -15.90 31.68 -5.44
N SER A 81 -15.78 32.80 -4.75
CA SER A 81 -14.59 33.14 -3.94
C SER A 81 -14.30 32.16 -2.79
N VAL A 82 -15.32 31.41 -2.36
CA VAL A 82 -15.19 30.46 -1.24
C VAL A 82 -14.22 29.31 -1.56
N ASN A 83 -14.17 28.87 -2.81
CA ASN A 83 -13.39 27.70 -3.23
C ASN A 83 -11.99 28.06 -3.76
N GLY A 84 -11.67 29.35 -3.84
CA GLY A 84 -10.37 29.80 -4.33
C GLY A 84 -10.16 29.58 -5.82
N ASN A 85 -8.94 29.77 -6.25
CA ASN A 85 -8.53 29.49 -7.63
C ASN A 85 -8.16 28.01 -7.77
N PRO A 86 -8.87 27.21 -8.61
CA PRO A 86 -8.64 25.77 -8.71
C PRO A 86 -7.28 25.43 -9.31
N TYR A 87 -6.77 26.22 -10.22
CA TYR A 87 -5.43 26.04 -10.78
C TYR A 87 -4.34 26.40 -9.77
N GLY A 88 -4.51 27.54 -9.07
CA GLY A 88 -3.61 27.96 -8.00
C GLY A 88 -3.56 26.94 -6.86
N ALA A 89 -4.72 26.43 -6.46
CA ALA A 89 -4.82 25.34 -5.50
C ALA A 89 -4.03 24.11 -5.96
N ARG A 90 -4.19 23.74 -7.23
CA ARG A 90 -3.57 22.55 -7.79
C ARG A 90 -2.05 22.63 -7.88
N VAL A 91 -1.51 23.79 -8.18
CA VAL A 91 -0.06 24.00 -8.32
C VAL A 91 0.61 24.26 -6.98
N ALA A 92 -0.08 24.96 -6.07
CA ALA A 92 0.48 25.36 -4.78
C ALA A 92 0.30 24.30 -3.69
N ASN A 93 -0.74 23.48 -3.76
CA ASN A 93 -0.98 22.40 -2.81
C ASN A 93 -0.26 21.11 -3.27
N TYR A 94 0.23 20.34 -2.32
CA TYR A 94 0.74 19.02 -2.62
C TYR A 94 0.41 18.03 -1.50
N GLY A 95 0.33 16.77 -1.89
CA GLY A 95 0.24 15.65 -0.98
C GLY A 95 1.12 14.52 -1.46
N ASP A 96 2.04 14.09 -0.62
CA ASP A 96 2.91 12.94 -0.84
C ASP A 96 2.55 11.83 0.14
N SER A 97 2.32 10.65 -0.39
CA SER A 97 2.10 9.46 0.41
C SER A 97 3.04 8.36 -0.04
N TYR A 98 3.71 7.74 0.92
CA TYR A 98 4.58 6.60 0.68
C TYR A 98 3.96 5.38 1.36
N VAL A 99 4.01 4.23 0.69
CA VAL A 99 3.65 2.94 1.29
C VAL A 99 4.86 2.03 1.17
N TYR A 100 5.44 1.69 2.31
CA TYR A 100 6.45 0.64 2.42
C TYR A 100 5.76 -0.61 2.92
N ALA A 101 5.77 -1.67 2.16
CA ALA A 101 5.14 -2.93 2.55
C ALA A 101 6.11 -4.10 2.42
N LEU A 102 6.10 -4.96 3.44
CA LEU A 102 6.84 -6.21 3.47
C LEU A 102 5.86 -7.33 3.87
N ASN A 103 5.66 -8.28 2.97
CA ASN A 103 4.87 -9.47 3.22
C ASN A 103 5.80 -10.67 3.15
N THR A 104 5.84 -11.46 4.20
CA THR A 104 6.70 -12.63 4.32
C THR A 104 5.88 -13.84 4.73
N ASN A 105 6.06 -14.95 4.03
CA ASN A 105 5.53 -16.25 4.41
C ASN A 105 6.69 -17.25 4.43
N MET A 106 6.78 -18.03 5.49
CA MET A 106 7.74 -19.11 5.65
C MET A 106 6.97 -20.39 6.04
N ASP A 107 7.26 -21.47 5.37
CA ASP A 107 6.69 -22.78 5.63
C ASP A 107 7.82 -23.80 5.82
N LEU A 108 7.85 -24.45 6.97
CA LEU A 108 8.72 -25.55 7.29
C LEU A 108 7.90 -26.84 7.27
N THR A 109 8.12 -27.68 6.28
CA THR A 109 7.45 -28.96 6.15
C THR A 109 8.37 -30.10 6.58
N PHE A 110 7.96 -30.84 7.61
CA PHE A 110 8.64 -31.99 8.19
C PHE A 110 7.92 -33.29 7.77
N LYS A 111 8.61 -34.16 7.05
CA LYS A 111 8.17 -35.54 6.79
C LYS A 111 8.65 -36.41 7.95
N ILE A 112 7.81 -36.60 8.97
CA ILE A 112 8.19 -37.29 10.22
C ILE A 112 8.34 -38.78 10.00
N MET A 113 7.36 -39.36 9.30
CA MET A 113 7.35 -40.77 8.90
C MET A 113 6.44 -40.96 7.70
N LYS A 114 6.37 -42.17 7.15
CA LYS A 114 5.48 -42.46 6.01
C LYS A 114 4.03 -42.12 6.38
N GLY A 115 3.44 -41.19 5.63
CA GLY A 115 2.09 -40.71 5.80
C GLY A 115 1.92 -39.58 6.83
N LEU A 116 2.90 -39.29 7.71
CA LEU A 116 2.80 -38.23 8.73
C LEU A 116 3.67 -37.02 8.35
N THR A 117 3.02 -35.88 8.19
CA THR A 117 3.67 -34.60 7.87
C THR A 117 3.27 -33.55 8.89
N LEU A 118 4.24 -32.76 9.34
CA LEU A 118 4.02 -31.54 10.11
C LEU A 118 4.42 -30.34 9.26
N SER A 119 3.55 -29.35 9.13
CA SER A 119 3.85 -28.06 8.53
C SER A 119 3.75 -26.96 9.58
N VAL A 120 4.80 -26.15 9.69
CA VAL A 120 4.88 -24.97 10.56
C VAL A 120 4.98 -23.74 9.67
N GLN A 121 3.90 -22.96 9.63
CA GLN A 121 3.78 -21.78 8.77
C GLN A 121 3.85 -20.52 9.62
N GLY A 122 4.71 -19.58 9.20
CA GLY A 122 4.78 -18.24 9.74
C GLY A 122 4.48 -17.22 8.65
N ALA A 123 3.59 -16.29 8.90
CA ALA A 123 3.32 -15.14 8.04
C ALA A 123 3.50 -13.84 8.80
N ALA A 124 4.08 -12.84 8.15
CA ALA A 124 4.18 -11.49 8.69
C ALA A 124 3.90 -10.46 7.58
N ASN A 125 3.02 -9.50 7.89
CA ASN A 125 2.68 -8.39 7.03
C ASN A 125 3.00 -7.10 7.78
N TYR A 126 3.97 -6.36 7.27
CA TYR A 126 4.35 -5.04 7.78
C TYR A 126 4.03 -3.98 6.75
N SER A 127 3.42 -2.87 7.19
CA SER A 127 3.27 -1.69 6.37
C SER A 127 3.55 -0.42 7.16
N HIS A 128 4.25 0.52 6.53
CA HIS A 128 4.51 1.87 7.03
C HIS A 128 4.07 2.87 5.98
N VAL A 129 3.18 3.79 6.36
CA VAL A 129 2.53 4.75 5.47
C VAL A 129 2.76 6.16 6.01
N PRO A 130 3.93 6.78 5.77
CA PRO A 130 4.12 8.21 5.99
C PRO A 130 3.42 9.02 4.90
N SER A 131 2.74 10.08 5.29
CA SER A 131 2.07 11.03 4.40
C SER A 131 2.36 12.46 4.82
N TYR A 132 2.50 13.32 3.84
CA TYR A 132 2.80 14.74 3.98
C TYR A 132 1.84 15.50 3.10
N SER A 133 1.18 16.53 3.63
CA SER A 133 0.35 17.42 2.84
C SER A 133 0.64 18.87 3.16
N PHE A 134 0.55 19.70 2.14
CA PHE A 134 0.67 21.13 2.26
C PHE A 134 -0.50 21.82 1.56
N THR A 135 -1.17 22.71 2.25
CA THR A 135 -2.25 23.55 1.72
C THR A 135 -1.80 24.99 1.75
N SER A 136 -1.72 25.61 0.59
CA SER A 136 -1.28 26.99 0.43
C SER A 136 -2.43 27.97 0.69
N SER A 137 -2.14 29.09 1.34
CA SER A 137 -3.04 30.24 1.44
C SER A 137 -3.46 30.82 0.09
N LEU A 138 -2.63 30.59 -0.97
CA LEU A 138 -2.98 30.99 -2.33
C LEU A 138 -4.19 30.25 -2.90
N ALA A 139 -4.47 29.05 -2.38
CA ALA A 139 -5.62 28.25 -2.78
C ALA A 139 -6.93 28.71 -2.15
N LYS A 140 -6.85 29.30 -0.95
CA LYS A 140 -7.99 29.82 -0.18
C LYS A 140 -7.62 31.13 0.47
N PRO A 141 -7.92 32.26 -0.14
CA PRO A 141 -7.67 33.59 0.44
C PRO A 141 -8.31 33.74 1.81
N GLY A 142 -7.59 34.38 2.70
CA GLY A 142 -8.02 34.56 4.09
C GLY A 142 -7.76 33.38 5.03
N GLN A 143 -7.23 32.27 4.50
CA GLN A 143 -6.74 31.15 5.30
C GLN A 143 -5.21 31.13 5.36
N LEU A 144 -4.65 30.67 6.47
CA LEU A 144 -3.21 30.44 6.60
C LEU A 144 -2.81 29.17 5.84
N SER A 145 -1.59 29.15 5.35
CA SER A 145 -1.00 27.92 4.83
C SER A 145 -0.88 26.90 5.96
N GLY A 146 -1.17 25.63 5.64
CA GLY A 146 -1.12 24.52 6.58
C GLY A 146 -0.22 23.39 6.08
N MET A 147 0.44 22.70 7.01
CA MET A 147 1.15 21.46 6.74
C MET A 147 0.65 20.39 7.69
N GLU A 148 0.43 19.22 7.17
CA GLU A 148 0.05 18.03 7.94
C GLU A 148 1.02 16.90 7.63
N ASN A 149 1.50 16.25 8.70
CA ASN A 149 2.32 15.05 8.61
C ASN A 149 1.61 13.95 9.38
N ALA A 150 1.38 12.83 8.74
CA ALA A 150 0.81 11.65 9.37
C ALA A 150 1.68 10.44 9.09
N SER A 151 1.71 9.50 10.02
CA SER A 151 2.42 8.23 9.86
C SER A 151 1.60 7.12 10.48
N ARG A 152 1.39 6.06 9.72
CA ARG A 152 0.70 4.87 10.20
C ARG A 152 1.61 3.66 10.00
N MET A 153 1.72 2.84 11.04
CA MET A 153 2.40 1.55 10.99
C MET A 153 1.41 0.45 11.33
N ASN A 154 1.47 -0.65 10.57
CA ASN A 154 0.70 -1.83 10.87
C ASN A 154 1.65 -3.03 10.80
N LEU A 155 1.57 -3.89 11.80
CA LEU A 155 2.23 -5.18 11.83
C LEU A 155 1.19 -6.24 12.18
N PHE A 156 1.04 -7.19 11.28
CA PHE A 156 0.25 -8.39 11.51
C PHE A 156 1.14 -9.61 11.33
N TRP A 157 1.02 -10.59 12.22
CA TRP A 157 1.71 -11.86 12.09
C TRP A 157 0.76 -13.01 12.43
N GLN A 158 1.05 -14.16 11.88
CA GLN A 158 0.26 -15.37 12.06
C GLN A 158 1.19 -16.56 12.09
N ASN A 159 0.91 -17.52 12.97
CA ASN A 159 1.56 -18.83 12.96
C ASN A 159 0.49 -19.91 12.87
N THR A 160 0.63 -20.78 11.88
CA THR A 160 -0.30 -21.89 11.64
C THR A 160 0.50 -23.21 11.61
N ASN A 161 0.10 -24.15 12.42
CA ASN A 161 0.74 -25.46 12.50
C ASN A 161 -0.26 -26.54 12.09
N ASN A 162 0.11 -27.38 11.13
CA ASN A 162 -0.71 -28.45 10.60
C ASN A 162 -0.02 -29.79 10.77
N VAL A 163 -0.71 -30.74 11.37
CA VAL A 163 -0.28 -32.15 11.39
C VAL A 163 -1.24 -32.93 10.50
N THR A 164 -0.73 -33.56 9.47
CA THR A 164 -1.53 -34.34 8.53
C THR A 164 -1.02 -35.79 8.49
N TYR A 165 -1.94 -36.72 8.69
CA TYR A 165 -1.68 -38.16 8.57
C TYR A 165 -2.50 -38.77 7.43
N ASN A 166 -1.80 -39.38 6.48
CA ASN A 166 -2.38 -40.08 5.33
C ASN A 166 -2.03 -41.55 5.41
N THR A 167 -3.06 -42.41 5.33
CA THR A 167 -2.87 -43.86 5.29
C THR A 167 -3.88 -44.52 4.38
N SER A 168 -3.59 -45.74 3.94
CA SER A 168 -4.48 -46.53 3.09
C SER A 168 -4.59 -47.95 3.63
N PHE A 169 -5.80 -48.47 3.69
CA PHE A 169 -6.14 -49.84 4.13
C PHE A 169 -6.96 -50.51 3.04
N GLY A 170 -6.34 -51.37 2.22
CA GLY A 170 -7.02 -51.95 1.04
C GLY A 170 -7.49 -50.84 0.09
N ASP A 171 -8.77 -50.78 -0.20
CA ASP A 171 -9.39 -49.76 -1.07
C ASP A 171 -9.76 -48.45 -0.35
N HIS A 172 -9.53 -48.37 0.94
CA HIS A 172 -9.87 -47.17 1.74
C HIS A 172 -8.66 -46.26 1.90
N HIS A 173 -8.87 -44.95 1.70
CA HIS A 173 -7.90 -43.91 1.95
C HIS A 173 -8.39 -43.02 3.08
N LEU A 174 -7.58 -42.85 4.10
CA LEU A 174 -7.86 -41.98 5.24
C LEU A 174 -6.86 -40.82 5.27
N THR A 175 -7.39 -39.58 5.37
CA THR A 175 -6.61 -38.39 5.65
C THR A 175 -7.18 -37.74 6.92
N ALA A 176 -6.34 -37.55 7.92
CA ALA A 176 -6.65 -36.83 9.16
C ALA A 176 -5.73 -35.63 9.29
N THR A 177 -6.31 -34.45 9.56
CA THR A 177 -5.55 -33.22 9.75
C THR A 177 -5.97 -32.53 11.03
N ALA A 178 -5.00 -32.13 11.84
CA ALA A 178 -5.18 -31.25 12.99
C ALA A 178 -4.47 -29.91 12.70
N VAL A 179 -5.14 -28.81 13.03
CA VAL A 179 -4.63 -27.44 12.79
C VAL A 179 -4.63 -26.67 14.10
N PHE A 180 -3.51 -26.01 14.39
CA PHE A 180 -3.38 -25.04 15.47
C PHE A 180 -2.89 -23.71 14.92
N GLU A 181 -3.61 -22.63 15.24
CA GLU A 181 -3.32 -21.30 14.72
C GLU A 181 -3.22 -20.28 15.85
N VAL A 182 -2.24 -19.39 15.73
CA VAL A 182 -2.04 -18.23 16.61
C VAL A 182 -1.99 -16.99 15.75
N VAL A 183 -2.84 -16.03 16.09
CA VAL A 183 -2.86 -14.68 15.48
C VAL A 183 -2.80 -13.62 16.58
N PRO A 184 -2.20 -12.44 16.33
CA PRO A 184 -2.23 -11.37 17.30
C PRO A 184 -3.66 -10.92 17.53
N LYS A 185 -3.99 -10.59 18.77
CA LYS A 185 -5.25 -9.93 19.08
C LYS A 185 -5.21 -8.52 18.50
N ALA A 186 -6.19 -8.15 17.71
CA ALA A 186 -6.32 -6.78 17.25
C ALA A 186 -6.56 -5.89 18.49
N GLU A 187 -5.64 -5.00 18.80
CA GLU A 187 -5.90 -3.89 19.70
C GLU A 187 -6.68 -2.85 18.88
N ILE A 188 -7.89 -2.60 19.31
CA ILE A 188 -8.80 -1.58 18.73
C ILE A 188 -8.52 -0.25 19.42
#